data_8821ec69e1a6a4c7ef121818c02f23c8
#
_entry.id   8821ec69e1a6a4c7ef121818c02f23c8
#
_cell.length_a   1.000
_cell.length_b   1.000
_cell.length_c   1.000
_cell.angle_alpha   90.00
_cell.angle_beta   90.00
_cell.angle_gamma   90.00
#
_symmetry.space_group_name_H-M   'P 1'
#
loop_
_entity.id
_entity.type
_entity.pdbx_description
1 polymer ?
#
loop_
_entity_poly.entity_id
_entity_poly.type
_entity_poly.pdbx_seq_one_letter_code
_entity_poly.pdbx_strand_id
1 'polypeptide(L)'
;MKALTVPGILIASAALATVAACGSATSDIPTHTKPAPAATMQKQGGSGSASVDGGPEAPPKPAAPPKPTTPVKVPTYGDGTYVVGKDIKAGTYVTTVPSNSKSCFWERDRTLEDKPNALIENDSLYAGAHGLVVIKATDKAFGTAGCGRWRPVTNPATPATKIGEGTFRVGVDIKPGRYTTTVPKDSLGCYWERTRSYDGGDPNATIAKADSVARGTKVTVDIAPTDKLFKTNSCGTFTIH
;
A
#
# COMPACT_ATOMS: atom_id res chain seq x y z
N MET A 1 -34.41 -40.70 -17.60
CA MET A 1 -33.52 -39.66 -18.05
C MET A 1 -34.39 -38.58 -18.69
N LYS A 2 -34.57 -37.45 -18.01
CA LYS A 2 -35.33 -36.29 -18.54
C LYS A 2 -34.33 -35.15 -18.74
N ALA A 3 -34.21 -34.69 -19.98
CA ALA A 3 -33.39 -33.56 -20.35
C ALA A 3 -34.11 -32.27 -19.93
N LEU A 4 -33.44 -31.39 -19.18
CA LEU A 4 -33.89 -30.03 -18.90
C LEU A 4 -33.30 -29.11 -19.99
N THR A 5 -34.18 -28.48 -20.76
CA THR A 5 -33.85 -27.44 -21.73
C THR A 5 -33.84 -26.09 -21.02
N VAL A 6 -32.72 -25.36 -21.09
CA VAL A 6 -32.59 -23.99 -20.57
C VAL A 6 -32.86 -23.00 -21.69
N PRO A 7 -33.78 -22.01 -21.52
CA PRO A 7 -34.02 -21.00 -22.54
C PRO A 7 -32.92 -19.92 -22.52
N GLY A 8 -32.39 -19.62 -23.71
CA GLY A 8 -31.40 -18.57 -23.92
C GLY A 8 -31.99 -17.17 -23.74
N ILE A 9 -31.27 -16.32 -23.02
CA ILE A 9 -31.59 -14.89 -22.91
C ILE A 9 -30.79 -14.15 -23.97
N LEU A 10 -31.51 -13.55 -24.93
CA LEU A 10 -30.98 -12.60 -25.88
C LEU A 10 -30.84 -11.24 -25.20
N ILE A 11 -29.59 -10.73 -25.06
CA ILE A 11 -29.34 -9.36 -24.64
C ILE A 11 -29.11 -8.51 -25.85
N ALA A 12 -30.07 -7.61 -26.12
CA ALA A 12 -29.96 -6.59 -27.15
C ALA A 12 -29.11 -5.42 -26.66
N SER A 13 -28.00 -5.16 -27.35
CA SER A 13 -27.16 -3.98 -27.13
C SER A 13 -27.76 -2.77 -27.85
N ALA A 14 -28.20 -1.76 -27.09
CA ALA A 14 -28.54 -0.45 -27.63
C ALA A 14 -27.34 0.51 -27.39
N ALA A 15 -26.71 0.91 -28.48
CA ALA A 15 -25.72 1.98 -28.49
C ALA A 15 -26.42 3.33 -28.57
N LEU A 16 -26.27 4.20 -27.57
CA LEU A 16 -26.60 5.62 -27.68
C LEU A 16 -25.31 6.42 -27.70
N ALA A 17 -24.99 7.00 -28.83
CA ALA A 17 -24.01 8.04 -29.00
C ALA A 17 -24.66 9.40 -28.69
N THR A 18 -24.15 10.13 -27.69
CA THR A 18 -24.44 11.56 -27.52
C THR A 18 -23.14 12.36 -27.58
N VAL A 19 -23.03 13.10 -28.66
CA VAL A 19 -22.04 14.18 -28.83
C VAL A 19 -22.54 15.40 -28.05
N ALA A 20 -21.74 15.96 -27.19
CA ALA A 20 -21.97 17.27 -26.57
C ALA A 20 -20.72 18.13 -26.68
N ALA A 21 -20.97 19.34 -27.17
CA ALA A 21 -20.03 20.31 -27.67
C ALA A 21 -19.21 21.04 -26.61
N CYS A 22 -18.08 21.60 -27.09
CA CYS A 22 -17.16 22.52 -26.46
C CYS A 22 -17.83 23.70 -25.74
N GLY A 23 -17.37 24.00 -24.54
CA GLY A 23 -17.52 25.28 -23.87
C GLY A 23 -16.19 25.68 -23.24
N SER A 24 -15.46 26.58 -23.91
CA SER A 24 -14.27 27.24 -23.38
C SER A 24 -14.69 28.25 -22.32
N ALA A 25 -14.26 28.10 -21.09
CA ALA A 25 -14.33 29.14 -20.08
C ALA A 25 -12.92 29.48 -19.61
N THR A 26 -12.43 30.63 -20.05
CA THR A 26 -11.27 31.33 -19.50
C THR A 26 -11.65 31.89 -18.14
N SER A 27 -10.90 31.54 -17.12
CA SER A 27 -11.03 32.17 -15.80
C SER A 27 -9.66 32.66 -15.35
N ASP A 28 -9.62 33.95 -15.12
CA ASP A 28 -8.49 34.76 -14.68
C ASP A 28 -7.95 34.29 -13.32
N ILE A 29 -6.63 34.24 -13.21
CA ILE A 29 -5.88 33.98 -11.98
C ILE A 29 -5.58 35.34 -11.32
N PRO A 30 -6.00 35.63 -10.09
CA PRO A 30 -5.44 36.70 -9.32
C PRO A 30 -4.20 36.23 -8.55
N THR A 31 -3.06 36.76 -8.94
CA THR A 31 -1.80 36.71 -8.19
C THR A 31 -1.89 37.56 -6.93
N HIS A 32 -1.88 36.94 -5.77
CA HIS A 32 -1.61 37.64 -4.51
C HIS A 32 -0.27 37.16 -3.94
N THR A 33 0.75 37.98 -4.21
CA THR A 33 2.05 37.92 -3.54
C THR A 33 1.92 38.63 -2.19
N LYS A 34 2.14 37.93 -1.09
CA LYS A 34 2.29 38.53 0.25
C LYS A 34 3.75 38.41 0.69
N PRO A 35 4.43 39.51 1.05
CA PRO A 35 5.80 39.45 1.53
C PRO A 35 5.88 38.92 2.96
N ALA A 36 6.92 38.12 3.25
CA ALA A 36 7.27 37.68 4.59
C ALA A 36 7.92 38.80 5.41
N PRO A 37 7.69 38.90 6.72
CA PRO A 37 8.39 39.84 7.58
C PRO A 37 9.79 39.36 7.93
N ALA A 38 10.75 40.28 7.87
CA ALA A 38 12.13 40.10 8.24
C ALA A 38 12.28 39.89 9.76
N ALA A 39 13.06 38.91 10.15
CA ALA A 39 13.45 38.67 11.55
C ALA A 39 14.59 39.63 11.94
N THR A 40 14.36 40.46 12.90
CA THR A 40 15.32 41.38 13.51
C THR A 40 16.23 40.62 14.45
N MET A 41 17.54 40.67 14.21
CA MET A 41 18.58 40.21 15.14
C MET A 41 18.72 41.23 16.29
N GLN A 42 18.39 40.79 17.49
CA GLN A 42 18.81 41.50 18.71
C GLN A 42 20.10 40.93 19.25
N LYS A 43 21.12 41.79 19.20
CA LYS A 43 22.43 41.58 19.82
C LYS A 43 22.31 42.05 21.27
N GLN A 44 22.43 41.13 22.23
CA GLN A 44 22.57 41.47 23.64
C GLN A 44 23.94 41.06 24.13
N GLY A 45 24.78 42.06 24.36
CA GLY A 45 26.03 41.92 25.06
C GLY A 45 25.76 42.00 26.56
N GLY A 46 26.34 41.08 27.31
CA GLY A 46 26.39 41.09 28.76
C GLY A 46 27.72 40.54 29.25
N SER A 47 28.60 41.43 29.60
CA SER A 47 29.88 41.14 30.30
C SER A 47 29.55 40.80 31.73
N GLY A 48 29.86 39.58 32.16
CA GLY A 48 29.78 39.13 33.54
C GLY A 48 31.02 38.32 33.90
N SER A 49 31.97 38.95 34.53
CA SER A 49 33.14 38.32 35.13
C SER A 49 32.68 37.50 36.33
N ALA A 50 32.90 36.21 36.36
CA ALA A 50 32.75 35.37 37.52
C ALA A 50 33.94 34.45 37.68
N SER A 51 34.47 34.50 38.86
CA SER A 51 35.70 33.88 39.35
C SER A 51 35.69 32.36 39.20
N VAL A 52 36.86 31.85 38.80
CA VAL A 52 37.19 30.44 38.72
C VAL A 52 37.56 29.96 40.14
N ASP A 53 36.75 29.06 40.66
CA ASP A 53 37.17 28.21 41.76
C ASP A 53 37.04 26.76 41.29
N GLY A 54 38.17 26.24 40.77
CA GLY A 54 38.26 24.94 40.13
C GLY A 54 38.73 23.87 41.06
N GLY A 55 37.83 23.17 41.72
CA GLY A 55 38.12 21.86 42.26
C GLY A 55 38.02 20.79 41.19
N PRO A 56 38.86 19.74 41.16
CA PRO A 56 38.76 18.68 40.18
C PRO A 56 37.48 17.87 40.42
N GLU A 57 36.52 18.01 39.49
CA GLU A 57 35.29 17.21 39.44
C GLU A 57 35.64 15.76 39.06
N ALA A 58 35.22 14.82 39.89
CA ALA A 58 35.44 13.40 39.66
C ALA A 58 34.74 12.96 38.34
N PRO A 59 35.34 12.07 37.55
CA PRO A 59 34.77 11.62 36.31
C PRO A 59 33.39 10.98 36.53
N PRO A 60 32.39 11.24 35.66
CA PRO A 60 31.07 10.70 35.82
C PRO A 60 31.08 9.17 35.77
N LYS A 61 30.43 8.57 36.77
CA LYS A 61 30.29 7.11 36.88
C LYS A 61 29.66 6.57 35.59
N PRO A 62 30.24 5.51 34.98
CA PRO A 62 29.66 4.91 33.79
C PRO A 62 28.19 4.57 34.02
N ALA A 63 27.31 5.00 33.09
CA ALA A 63 25.88 4.65 33.12
C ALA A 63 25.74 3.13 33.07
N ALA A 64 24.87 2.58 33.91
CA ALA A 64 24.58 1.16 33.93
C ALA A 64 24.05 0.72 32.56
N PRO A 65 24.43 -0.48 32.08
CA PRO A 65 23.92 -1.00 30.83
C PRO A 65 22.36 -1.01 30.83
N PRO A 66 21.70 -0.67 29.71
CA PRO A 66 20.24 -0.72 29.65
C PRO A 66 19.77 -2.14 29.96
N LYS A 67 18.78 -2.27 30.87
CA LYS A 67 18.13 -3.55 31.15
C LYS A 67 17.64 -4.19 29.85
N PRO A 68 17.81 -5.51 29.68
CA PRO A 68 17.23 -6.21 28.54
C PRO A 68 15.72 -5.94 28.47
N THR A 69 15.26 -5.27 27.41
CA THR A 69 13.83 -5.09 27.15
C THR A 69 13.25 -6.44 26.72
N THR A 70 12.27 -6.93 27.44
CA THR A 70 11.51 -8.13 27.07
C THR A 70 10.99 -7.96 25.63
N PRO A 71 11.17 -8.95 24.72
CA PRO A 71 10.69 -8.83 23.37
C PRO A 71 9.18 -8.55 23.37
N VAL A 72 8.76 -7.43 22.78
CA VAL A 72 7.34 -7.11 22.62
C VAL A 72 6.77 -8.09 21.61
N LYS A 73 5.84 -8.94 22.05
CA LYS A 73 5.15 -9.89 21.16
C LYS A 73 4.29 -9.10 20.17
N VAL A 74 4.70 -9.03 18.90
CA VAL A 74 3.93 -8.41 17.83
C VAL A 74 2.68 -9.25 17.57
N PRO A 75 1.47 -8.67 17.61
CA PRO A 75 0.24 -9.41 17.32
C PRO A 75 0.23 -9.91 15.88
N THR A 76 -0.33 -11.11 15.66
CA THR A 76 -0.52 -11.67 14.33
C THR A 76 -1.96 -12.15 14.18
N TYR A 77 -2.51 -12.03 12.97
CA TYR A 77 -3.91 -12.32 12.65
C TYR A 77 -3.97 -13.41 11.58
N GLY A 78 -4.60 -14.52 11.87
CA GLY A 78 -4.83 -15.63 10.93
C GLY A 78 -6.18 -15.52 10.24
N ASP A 79 -6.70 -16.65 9.77
CA ASP A 79 -8.01 -16.68 9.11
C ASP A 79 -9.14 -16.25 10.08
N GLY A 80 -10.09 -15.47 9.57
CA GLY A 80 -11.23 -14.96 10.33
C GLY A 80 -11.66 -13.56 9.93
N THR A 81 -12.67 -13.05 10.64
CA THR A 81 -13.16 -11.68 10.51
C THR A 81 -12.88 -10.92 11.80
N TYR A 82 -12.28 -9.75 11.68
CA TYR A 82 -11.81 -8.91 12.78
C TYR A 82 -12.56 -7.57 12.79
N VAL A 83 -13.13 -7.18 13.92
CA VAL A 83 -13.74 -5.86 14.12
C VAL A 83 -12.63 -4.83 14.30
N VAL A 84 -12.60 -3.83 13.41
CA VAL A 84 -11.59 -2.78 13.45
C VAL A 84 -11.79 -1.89 14.68
N GLY A 85 -10.69 -1.62 15.38
CA GLY A 85 -10.68 -0.87 16.64
C GLY A 85 -10.86 -1.74 17.88
N LYS A 86 -11.46 -2.94 17.74
CA LYS A 86 -11.64 -3.90 18.84
C LYS A 86 -10.64 -5.07 18.74
N ASP A 87 -10.73 -5.83 17.66
CA ASP A 87 -9.96 -7.07 17.47
C ASP A 87 -8.65 -6.81 16.70
N ILE A 88 -8.68 -5.87 15.75
CA ILE A 88 -7.53 -5.41 14.97
C ILE A 88 -7.50 -3.88 14.95
N LYS A 89 -6.31 -3.29 15.08
CA LYS A 89 -6.14 -1.84 15.01
C LYS A 89 -6.02 -1.37 13.56
N ALA A 90 -6.40 -0.11 13.30
CA ALA A 90 -6.04 0.55 12.05
C ALA A 90 -4.51 0.57 11.88
N GLY A 91 -4.05 0.36 10.65
CA GLY A 91 -2.62 0.29 10.33
C GLY A 91 -2.34 -0.45 9.04
N THR A 92 -1.08 -0.55 8.68
CA THR A 92 -0.63 -1.33 7.54
C THR A 92 -0.21 -2.72 8.00
N TYR A 93 -0.73 -3.73 7.34
CA TYR A 93 -0.44 -5.14 7.62
C TYR A 93 0.10 -5.82 6.39
N VAL A 94 1.01 -6.77 6.62
CA VAL A 94 1.60 -7.59 5.56
C VAL A 94 1.53 -9.06 5.92
N THR A 95 1.47 -9.89 4.90
CA THR A 95 1.62 -11.34 4.99
C THR A 95 2.48 -11.85 3.84
N THR A 96 2.96 -13.07 3.94
CA THR A 96 3.42 -13.88 2.81
C THR A 96 2.51 -15.08 2.75
N VAL A 97 1.82 -15.25 1.63
CA VAL A 97 0.87 -16.36 1.45
C VAL A 97 1.64 -17.67 1.53
N PRO A 98 1.23 -18.62 2.40
CA PRO A 98 1.92 -19.90 2.54
C PRO A 98 2.01 -20.66 1.20
N SER A 99 3.14 -21.33 0.96
CA SER A 99 3.37 -22.08 -0.29
C SER A 99 2.40 -23.24 -0.49
N ASN A 100 1.79 -23.74 0.57
CA ASN A 100 0.77 -24.78 0.55
C ASN A 100 -0.67 -24.25 0.54
N SER A 101 -0.86 -22.93 0.51
CA SER A 101 -2.19 -22.33 0.38
C SER A 101 -2.69 -22.47 -1.06
N LYS A 102 -3.96 -22.87 -1.21
CA LYS A 102 -4.60 -22.93 -2.53
C LYS A 102 -4.99 -21.53 -3.03
N SER A 103 -5.39 -20.65 -2.11
CA SER A 103 -5.76 -19.26 -2.38
C SER A 103 -5.73 -18.48 -1.08
N CYS A 104 -5.38 -17.21 -1.17
CA CYS A 104 -5.57 -16.22 -0.11
C CYS A 104 -6.61 -15.23 -0.60
N PHE A 105 -7.60 -14.96 0.23
CA PHE A 105 -8.57 -13.90 0.01
C PHE A 105 -8.62 -13.01 1.25
N TRP A 106 -8.70 -11.70 1.03
CA TRP A 106 -8.95 -10.74 2.10
C TRP A 106 -9.86 -9.62 1.62
N GLU A 107 -10.54 -8.99 2.58
CA GLU A 107 -11.45 -7.88 2.33
C GLU A 107 -11.48 -6.88 3.48
N ARG A 108 -11.85 -5.65 3.18
CA ARG A 108 -12.16 -4.58 4.12
C ARG A 108 -13.59 -4.13 3.92
N ASP A 109 -14.33 -3.99 5.01
CA ASP A 109 -15.75 -3.66 4.97
C ASP A 109 -16.10 -2.42 5.78
N ARG A 110 -17.11 -1.70 5.31
CA ARG A 110 -17.68 -0.52 5.98
C ARG A 110 -18.83 -0.86 6.93
N THR A 111 -19.24 -2.12 7.00
CA THR A 111 -20.25 -2.64 7.94
C THR A 111 -19.81 -3.99 8.45
N LEU A 112 -20.42 -4.48 9.56
CA LEU A 112 -20.23 -5.85 10.07
C LEU A 112 -21.23 -6.83 9.47
N GLU A 113 -22.19 -6.33 8.71
CA GLU A 113 -23.23 -7.13 8.07
C GLU A 113 -22.87 -7.34 6.61
N ASP A 114 -23.11 -8.53 6.11
CA ASP A 114 -22.99 -8.84 4.67
C ASP A 114 -24.11 -8.12 3.90
N LYS A 115 -23.77 -6.91 3.42
CA LYS A 115 -24.69 -6.05 2.64
C LYS A 115 -24.07 -5.75 1.28
N PRO A 116 -24.88 -5.50 0.26
CA PRO A 116 -24.41 -5.23 -1.11
C PRO A 116 -23.37 -4.12 -1.24
N ASN A 117 -23.31 -3.18 -0.29
CA ASN A 117 -22.37 -2.07 -0.28
C ASN A 117 -21.36 -2.13 0.89
N ALA A 118 -21.19 -3.31 1.52
CA ALA A 118 -20.25 -3.48 2.63
C ALA A 118 -18.81 -3.36 2.18
N LEU A 119 -18.46 -3.94 1.06
CA LEU A 119 -17.10 -4.04 0.55
C LEU A 119 -16.50 -2.65 0.26
N ILE A 120 -15.30 -2.42 0.79
CA ILE A 120 -14.45 -1.27 0.49
C ILE A 120 -13.37 -1.68 -0.51
N GLU A 121 -12.68 -2.79 -0.21
CA GLU A 121 -11.53 -3.30 -0.96
C GLU A 121 -11.39 -4.79 -0.71
N ASN A 122 -10.99 -5.54 -1.70
CA ASN A 122 -10.60 -6.94 -1.55
C ASN A 122 -9.44 -7.28 -2.50
N ASP A 123 -8.80 -8.41 -2.22
CA ASP A 123 -7.81 -8.99 -3.13
C ASP A 123 -7.77 -10.51 -2.98
N SER A 124 -7.31 -11.15 -4.07
CA SER A 124 -7.02 -12.57 -4.11
C SER A 124 -5.57 -12.79 -4.52
N LEU A 125 -4.83 -13.53 -3.70
CA LEU A 125 -3.41 -13.76 -3.87
C LEU A 125 -3.11 -15.25 -3.97
N TYR A 126 -2.04 -15.59 -4.70
CA TYR A 126 -1.55 -16.96 -4.83
C TYR A 126 -0.44 -17.28 -3.83
N ALA A 127 -0.12 -18.54 -3.72
CA ALA A 127 0.95 -19.04 -2.87
C ALA A 127 2.28 -18.30 -3.14
N GLY A 128 2.96 -17.88 -2.07
CA GLY A 128 4.21 -17.14 -2.13
C GLY A 128 4.06 -15.62 -2.34
N ALA A 129 2.86 -15.12 -2.68
CA ALA A 129 2.64 -13.70 -2.92
C ALA A 129 2.79 -12.86 -1.63
N HIS A 130 3.26 -11.63 -1.79
CA HIS A 130 3.31 -10.62 -0.74
C HIS A 130 1.96 -9.92 -0.61
N GLY A 131 1.23 -10.20 0.47
CA GLY A 131 -0.01 -9.50 0.80
C GLY A 131 0.28 -8.21 1.56
N LEU A 132 -0.42 -7.14 1.19
CA LEU A 132 -0.40 -5.86 1.89
C LEU A 132 -1.82 -5.31 1.96
N VAL A 133 -2.22 -4.83 3.14
CA VAL A 133 -3.49 -4.15 3.36
C VAL A 133 -3.30 -2.94 4.26
N VAL A 134 -3.99 -1.85 3.96
CA VAL A 134 -4.05 -0.65 4.81
C VAL A 134 -5.45 -0.55 5.41
N ILE A 135 -5.58 -1.00 6.66
CA ILE A 135 -6.82 -0.94 7.43
C ILE A 135 -6.98 0.46 7.99
N LYS A 136 -8.08 1.14 7.67
CA LYS A 136 -8.40 2.47 8.16
C LYS A 136 -9.23 2.43 9.44
N ALA A 137 -9.14 3.48 10.26
CA ALA A 137 -9.97 3.61 11.46
C ALA A 137 -11.49 3.72 11.13
N THR A 138 -11.83 4.06 9.90
CA THR A 138 -13.20 4.11 9.39
C THR A 138 -13.77 2.78 8.96
N ASP A 139 -12.91 1.77 8.70
CA ASP A 139 -13.33 0.42 8.36
C ASP A 139 -14.03 -0.22 9.56
N LYS A 140 -14.95 -1.12 9.31
CA LYS A 140 -15.67 -1.85 10.37
C LYS A 140 -15.17 -3.26 10.52
N ALA A 141 -14.82 -3.92 9.42
CA ALA A 141 -14.27 -5.27 9.45
C ALA A 141 -13.08 -5.43 8.52
N PHE A 142 -12.24 -6.39 8.87
CA PHE A 142 -11.20 -6.99 8.04
C PHE A 142 -11.40 -8.50 8.04
N GLY A 143 -11.73 -9.06 6.89
CA GLY A 143 -11.89 -10.49 6.65
C GLY A 143 -10.66 -11.07 5.95
N THR A 144 -10.25 -12.30 6.29
CA THR A 144 -9.13 -12.97 5.63
C THR A 144 -9.25 -14.49 5.73
N ALA A 145 -8.90 -15.19 4.65
CA ALA A 145 -8.89 -16.64 4.57
C ALA A 145 -7.75 -17.14 3.70
N GLY A 146 -7.00 -18.14 4.18
CA GLY A 146 -5.91 -18.78 3.44
C GLY A 146 -4.66 -17.92 3.25
N CYS A 147 -4.60 -16.74 3.84
CA CYS A 147 -3.50 -15.77 3.66
C CYS A 147 -2.29 -16.03 4.58
N GLY A 148 -2.42 -16.99 5.50
CA GLY A 148 -1.44 -17.17 6.56
C GLY A 148 -1.59 -16.12 7.66
N ARG A 149 -0.49 -15.60 8.18
CA ARG A 149 -0.55 -14.66 9.30
C ARG A 149 -0.19 -13.24 8.88
N TRP A 150 -1.16 -12.36 9.01
CA TRP A 150 -0.96 -10.92 8.90
C TRP A 150 -0.24 -10.38 10.12
N ARG A 151 0.71 -9.50 9.92
CA ARG A 151 1.43 -8.79 10.98
C ARG A 151 1.49 -7.30 10.68
N PRO A 152 1.42 -6.44 11.70
CA PRO A 152 1.61 -5.01 11.47
C PRO A 152 3.01 -4.76 10.90
N VAL A 153 3.10 -3.83 9.97
CA VAL A 153 4.39 -3.40 9.45
C VAL A 153 5.11 -2.64 10.55
N THR A 154 6.24 -3.18 10.96
CA THR A 154 7.23 -2.46 11.72
C THR A 154 8.26 -1.88 10.76
N ASN A 155 9.22 -1.21 10.98
CA ASN A 155 10.12 -0.52 10.08
C ASN A 155 10.49 -1.33 8.83
N PRO A 156 10.53 -0.69 7.65
CA PRO A 156 10.89 -1.36 6.41
C PRO A 156 12.34 -1.81 6.42
N ALA A 157 12.57 -2.97 5.84
CA ALA A 157 13.88 -3.38 5.37
C ALA A 157 14.35 -2.46 4.22
N THR A 158 15.61 -2.61 3.79
CA THR A 158 16.09 -1.96 2.56
C THR A 158 15.15 -2.30 1.40
N PRO A 159 14.66 -1.28 0.65
CA PRO A 159 13.75 -1.52 -0.47
C PRO A 159 14.34 -2.49 -1.51
N ALA A 160 13.54 -3.47 -1.91
CA ALA A 160 13.94 -4.51 -2.83
C ALA A 160 14.13 -3.98 -4.27
N THR A 161 14.98 -4.66 -5.04
CA THR A 161 15.24 -4.41 -6.47
C THR A 161 14.68 -5.52 -7.37
N LYS A 162 14.14 -6.58 -6.75
CA LYS A 162 13.40 -7.65 -7.41
C LYS A 162 12.03 -7.76 -6.77
N ILE A 163 11.00 -7.85 -7.60
CA ILE A 163 9.60 -7.83 -7.17
C ILE A 163 8.94 -9.12 -7.66
N GLY A 164 8.49 -9.97 -6.73
CA GLY A 164 7.62 -11.10 -7.02
C GLY A 164 6.15 -10.68 -7.11
N GLU A 165 5.25 -11.62 -6.87
CA GLU A 165 3.81 -11.36 -6.87
C GLU A 165 3.36 -10.68 -5.58
N GLY A 166 2.32 -9.83 -5.68
CA GLY A 166 1.68 -9.16 -4.56
C GLY A 166 1.61 -7.65 -4.67
N THR A 167 1.41 -6.99 -3.53
CA THR A 167 1.28 -5.53 -3.40
C THR A 167 2.43 -4.97 -2.57
N PHE A 168 3.09 -3.92 -3.07
CA PHE A 168 4.32 -3.36 -2.50
C PHE A 168 4.23 -1.84 -2.39
N ARG A 169 4.75 -1.27 -1.29
CA ARG A 169 4.88 0.18 -1.13
C ARG A 169 6.13 0.68 -1.84
N VAL A 170 5.95 1.64 -2.73
CA VAL A 170 7.06 2.27 -3.47
C VAL A 170 7.89 3.16 -2.54
N GLY A 171 9.21 3.04 -2.63
CA GLY A 171 10.16 3.75 -1.76
C GLY A 171 10.32 3.14 -0.38
N VAL A 172 9.53 2.11 -0.05
CA VAL A 172 9.53 1.42 1.25
C VAL A 172 9.87 -0.06 1.08
N ASP A 173 9.00 -0.79 0.39
CA ASP A 173 9.19 -2.23 0.15
C ASP A 173 10.03 -2.47 -1.12
N ILE A 174 9.86 -1.60 -2.11
CA ILE A 174 10.58 -1.65 -3.39
C ILE A 174 11.17 -0.27 -3.74
N LYS A 175 12.25 -0.24 -4.49
CA LYS A 175 12.81 1.01 -5.03
C LYS A 175 11.94 1.52 -6.19
N PRO A 176 11.78 2.84 -6.36
CA PRO A 176 11.31 3.38 -7.63
C PRO A 176 12.34 3.12 -8.72
N GLY A 177 11.90 3.01 -9.99
CA GLY A 177 12.80 2.77 -11.13
C GLY A 177 12.11 2.04 -12.28
N ARG A 178 12.89 1.70 -13.29
CA ARG A 178 12.44 0.93 -14.44
C ARG A 178 12.59 -0.56 -14.16
N TYR A 179 11.48 -1.28 -14.22
CA TYR A 179 11.42 -2.72 -13.99
C TYR A 179 11.01 -3.46 -15.25
N THR A 180 11.62 -4.63 -15.45
CA THR A 180 11.23 -5.54 -16.54
C THR A 180 10.99 -6.94 -16.03
N THR A 181 10.06 -7.63 -16.69
CA THR A 181 9.84 -9.07 -16.55
C THR A 181 9.49 -9.68 -17.91
N THR A 182 9.53 -10.99 -18.00
CA THR A 182 8.89 -11.73 -19.10
C THR A 182 7.81 -12.60 -18.47
N VAL A 183 6.57 -12.43 -18.93
CA VAL A 183 5.41 -13.17 -18.39
C VAL A 183 5.64 -14.67 -18.57
N PRO A 184 5.56 -15.48 -17.50
CA PRO A 184 5.79 -16.92 -17.58
C PRO A 184 4.87 -17.61 -18.59
N LYS A 185 5.36 -18.69 -19.22
CA LYS A 185 4.60 -19.44 -20.24
C LYS A 185 3.39 -20.19 -19.67
N ASP A 186 3.44 -20.52 -18.39
CA ASP A 186 2.40 -21.18 -17.60
C ASP A 186 1.46 -20.19 -16.88
N SER A 187 1.71 -18.87 -17.00
CA SER A 187 0.85 -17.83 -16.45
C SER A 187 -0.55 -17.86 -17.11
N LEU A 188 -1.59 -17.55 -16.32
CA LEU A 188 -2.95 -17.34 -16.83
C LEU A 188 -3.16 -15.94 -17.42
N GLY A 189 -2.16 -15.07 -17.33
CA GLY A 189 -2.16 -13.68 -17.75
C GLY A 189 -1.60 -12.79 -16.65
N CYS A 190 -0.76 -11.84 -17.04
CA CYS A 190 -0.11 -10.93 -16.08
C CYS A 190 -0.99 -9.70 -15.86
N TYR A 191 -1.22 -9.39 -14.60
CA TYR A 191 -1.79 -8.12 -14.16
C TYR A 191 -0.74 -7.33 -13.41
N TRP A 192 -0.66 -6.02 -13.68
CA TRP A 192 0.08 -5.08 -12.85
C TRP A 192 -0.63 -3.73 -12.77
N GLU A 193 -0.40 -3.01 -11.67
CA GLU A 193 -0.99 -1.72 -11.41
C GLU A 193 -0.04 -0.83 -10.61
N ARG A 194 -0.03 0.47 -10.92
CA ARG A 194 0.60 1.54 -10.16
C ARG A 194 -0.48 2.46 -9.59
N THR A 195 -0.38 2.81 -8.33
CA THR A 195 -1.37 3.67 -7.68
C THR A 195 -0.75 4.89 -7.03
N ARG A 196 -1.55 5.96 -6.91
CA ARG A 196 -1.20 7.20 -6.20
C ARG A 196 -1.68 7.24 -4.75
N SER A 197 -2.38 6.21 -4.32
CA SER A 197 -2.95 6.07 -2.98
C SER A 197 -2.55 4.73 -2.37
N TYR A 198 -2.48 4.67 -1.04
CA TYR A 198 -2.42 3.42 -0.29
C TYR A 198 -3.82 2.81 -0.08
N ASP A 199 -4.86 3.49 -0.51
CA ASP A 199 -6.24 3.06 -0.40
C ASP A 199 -6.70 2.42 -1.70
N GLY A 200 -6.77 1.09 -1.73
CA GLY A 200 -7.28 0.36 -2.88
C GLY A 200 -8.78 0.53 -3.11
N GLY A 201 -9.52 1.02 -2.10
CA GLY A 201 -10.92 1.41 -2.23
C GLY A 201 -11.13 2.79 -2.89
N ASP A 202 -10.06 3.53 -3.22
CA ASP A 202 -10.15 4.79 -3.96
C ASP A 202 -10.24 4.51 -5.46
N PRO A 203 -11.38 4.78 -6.12
CA PRO A 203 -11.57 4.50 -7.54
C PRO A 203 -10.65 5.33 -8.45
N ASN A 204 -10.04 6.39 -7.92
CA ASN A 204 -9.11 7.26 -8.65
C ASN A 204 -7.63 6.96 -8.33
N ALA A 205 -7.37 5.90 -7.57
CA ALA A 205 -6.01 5.55 -7.14
C ALA A 205 -5.11 5.13 -8.30
N THR A 206 -5.65 4.44 -9.30
CA THR A 206 -4.90 3.88 -10.42
C THR A 206 -4.24 4.98 -11.26
N ILE A 207 -2.91 4.90 -11.42
CA ILE A 207 -2.13 5.75 -12.32
C ILE A 207 -2.00 5.08 -13.68
N ALA A 208 -1.62 3.79 -13.69
CA ALA A 208 -1.46 2.96 -14.87
C ALA A 208 -1.63 1.50 -14.48
N LYS A 209 -2.20 0.72 -15.38
CA LYS A 209 -2.34 -0.73 -15.22
C LYS A 209 -2.32 -1.44 -16.57
N ALA A 210 -2.05 -2.73 -16.55
CA ALA A 210 -2.31 -3.63 -17.67
C ALA A 210 -3.00 -4.89 -17.14
N ASP A 211 -4.07 -5.28 -17.81
CA ASP A 211 -4.82 -6.47 -17.51
C ASP A 211 -4.51 -7.55 -18.55
N SER A 212 -4.35 -8.79 -18.10
CA SER A 212 -4.25 -9.97 -18.98
C SER A 212 -3.14 -9.90 -20.04
N VAL A 213 -1.95 -9.36 -19.67
CA VAL A 213 -0.80 -9.37 -20.58
C VAL A 213 -0.43 -10.82 -20.92
N ALA A 214 -0.31 -11.10 -22.20
CA ALA A 214 -0.10 -12.45 -22.71
C ALA A 214 1.22 -13.06 -22.22
N ARG A 215 1.20 -14.37 -22.01
CA ARG A 215 2.39 -15.17 -21.69
C ARG A 215 3.50 -15.01 -22.73
N GLY A 216 4.76 -14.99 -22.28
CA GLY A 216 5.92 -14.77 -23.11
C GLY A 216 6.19 -13.31 -23.48
N THR A 217 5.27 -12.39 -23.17
CA THR A 217 5.45 -10.95 -23.42
C THR A 217 6.47 -10.36 -22.46
N LYS A 218 7.41 -9.56 -23.00
CA LYS A 218 8.28 -8.71 -22.18
C LYS A 218 7.51 -7.49 -21.73
N VAL A 219 7.41 -7.30 -20.42
CA VAL A 219 6.73 -6.15 -19.79
C VAL A 219 7.79 -5.22 -19.21
N THR A 220 7.62 -3.92 -19.46
CA THR A 220 8.43 -2.85 -18.83
C THR A 220 7.51 -1.89 -18.12
N VAL A 221 7.81 -1.58 -16.85
CA VAL A 221 7.05 -0.64 -16.02
C VAL A 221 8.02 0.36 -15.40
N ASP A 222 7.73 1.64 -15.60
CA ASP A 222 8.44 2.74 -14.92
C ASP A 222 7.67 3.10 -13.65
N ILE A 223 8.19 2.67 -12.50
CA ILE A 223 7.64 2.97 -11.17
C ILE A 223 8.23 4.29 -10.69
N ALA A 224 7.39 5.32 -10.61
CA ALA A 224 7.81 6.66 -10.21
C ALA A 224 8.01 6.79 -8.69
N PRO A 225 8.89 7.68 -8.20
CA PRO A 225 9.04 7.95 -6.76
C PRO A 225 7.75 8.48 -6.09
N THR A 226 6.84 9.02 -6.89
CA THR A 226 5.55 9.55 -6.44
C THR A 226 4.47 8.48 -6.31
N ASP A 227 4.67 7.29 -6.89
CA ASP A 227 3.74 6.17 -6.76
C ASP A 227 3.67 5.71 -5.30
N LYS A 228 2.52 5.21 -4.88
CA LYS A 228 2.32 4.71 -3.52
C LYS A 228 2.40 3.19 -3.47
N LEU A 229 1.69 2.52 -4.37
CA LEU A 229 1.73 1.07 -4.47
C LEU A 229 2.07 0.63 -5.90
N PHE A 230 2.74 -0.51 -5.97
CA PHE A 230 2.85 -1.34 -7.14
C PHE A 230 2.28 -2.72 -6.84
N LYS A 231 1.30 -3.13 -7.63
CA LYS A 231 0.64 -4.44 -7.53
C LYS A 231 0.96 -5.27 -8.76
N THR A 232 1.21 -6.55 -8.56
CA THR A 232 1.51 -7.49 -9.65
C THR A 232 0.99 -8.89 -9.31
N ASN A 233 0.42 -9.55 -10.32
CA ASN A 233 -0.11 -10.90 -10.20
C ASN A 233 0.17 -11.67 -11.49
N SER A 234 0.70 -12.89 -11.36
CA SER A 234 1.02 -13.81 -12.46
C SER A 234 1.97 -13.24 -13.54
N CYS A 235 2.77 -12.23 -13.17
CA CYS A 235 3.73 -11.58 -14.07
C CYS A 235 5.13 -12.19 -14.04
N GLY A 236 5.39 -13.08 -13.08
CA GLY A 236 6.74 -13.52 -12.75
C GLY A 236 7.51 -12.45 -11.97
N THR A 237 8.84 -12.52 -12.01
CA THR A 237 9.69 -11.61 -11.23
C THR A 237 10.10 -10.40 -12.06
N PHE A 238 9.73 -9.20 -11.59
CA PHE A 238 10.25 -7.96 -12.10
C PHE A 238 11.65 -7.65 -11.53
N THR A 239 12.55 -7.19 -12.37
CA THR A 239 13.92 -6.79 -11.99
C THR A 239 14.16 -5.35 -12.42
N ILE A 240 14.76 -4.54 -11.54
CA ILE A 240 15.12 -3.14 -11.81
C ILE A 240 16.36 -3.07 -12.72
N HIS A 241 16.41 -2.05 -13.57
CA HIS A 241 17.52 -1.75 -14.48
C HIS A 241 18.06 -0.36 -14.28
#